data_c986dfc7bcd074780deca7843317e74f
#
_entry.id   c986dfc7bcd074780deca7843317e74f
#
_cell.length_a   1.000
_cell.length_b   1.000
_cell.length_c   1.000
_cell.angle_alpha   90.00
_cell.angle_beta   90.00
_cell.angle_gamma   90.00
#
_symmetry.space_group_name_H-M   'P 1'
#
loop_
_entity.id
_entity.type
_entity.pdbx_description
1 polymer ?
#
loop_
_entity_poly.entity_id
_entity_poly.type
_entity_poly.pdbx_seq_one_letter_code
_entity_poly.pdbx_strand_id
1 'polypeptide(L)'
;IVSFWIDKGIAIFRVDNPHTKPVHFWQELIRKVNAKYPEVVFLSEAFTTPAMMHSLGKAGFQQSYTYFTWRVNKHELMEYGREVSRDTAAFFRPNFWVNTPDILPFHLQSGNPAVFALRAVIASTMSPSWGMYAGYELYEHIPIAEGKEEYRDSEKYEIKVRDWNGATKKNLTLAPFITGLNKIRRENVALQRLRNLHFHSTDSDHVIAYSKREGDNLILVVVNLDGFHAQETTIHWDMWALGLNQDAFEVVDLLDNTSYSWSQQTYVRLDPARPHGKVAHIARVKL
;
A
#
# COMPACT_ATOMS: atom_id res chain seq x y z
N ILE A 1 12.39 -2.70 -30.38
CA ILE A 1 13.05 -2.45 -29.06
C ILE A 1 12.49 -3.43 -28.02
N VAL A 2 11.17 -3.44 -27.74
CA VAL A 2 10.55 -4.33 -26.70
C VAL A 2 10.90 -5.79 -26.98
N SER A 3 10.67 -6.31 -28.19
CA SER A 3 11.00 -7.69 -28.57
C SER A 3 12.47 -8.05 -28.35
N PHE A 4 13.39 -7.12 -28.62
CA PHE A 4 14.82 -7.33 -28.36
C PHE A 4 15.11 -7.61 -26.88
N TRP A 5 14.47 -6.85 -25.98
CA TRP A 5 14.67 -7.07 -24.56
C TRP A 5 13.97 -8.33 -24.03
N ILE A 6 12.81 -8.68 -24.62
CA ILE A 6 12.14 -9.95 -24.29
C ILE A 6 13.06 -11.12 -24.68
N ASP A 7 13.69 -11.08 -25.86
CA ASP A 7 14.64 -12.11 -26.29
C ASP A 7 15.90 -12.19 -25.39
N LYS A 8 16.17 -11.14 -24.58
CA LYS A 8 17.20 -11.13 -23.51
C LYS A 8 16.69 -11.56 -22.14
N GLY A 9 15.43 -11.99 -22.03
CA GLY A 9 14.83 -12.49 -20.81
C GLY A 9 14.10 -11.45 -19.96
N ILE A 10 13.89 -10.22 -20.47
CA ILE A 10 13.10 -9.21 -19.76
C ILE A 10 11.61 -9.48 -19.99
N ALA A 11 10.88 -9.75 -18.89
CA ALA A 11 9.45 -10.03 -18.95
C ALA A 11 8.57 -8.95 -18.28
N ILE A 12 9.16 -7.96 -17.61
CA ILE A 12 8.42 -6.88 -16.95
C ILE A 12 8.98 -5.53 -17.39
N PHE A 13 8.11 -4.67 -17.91
CA PHE A 13 8.44 -3.34 -18.39
C PHE A 13 7.68 -2.27 -17.61
N ARG A 14 8.39 -1.42 -16.87
CA ARG A 14 7.84 -0.18 -16.35
C ARG A 14 7.89 0.87 -17.46
N VAL A 15 6.74 1.43 -17.78
CA VAL A 15 6.60 2.45 -18.81
C VAL A 15 6.46 3.81 -18.16
N ASP A 16 7.45 4.66 -18.39
CA ASP A 16 7.48 6.04 -17.94
C ASP A 16 6.50 6.89 -18.76
N ASN A 17 5.63 7.62 -18.05
CA ASN A 17 4.71 8.59 -18.64
C ASN A 17 3.95 8.09 -19.89
N PRO A 18 3.29 6.91 -19.88
CA PRO A 18 2.60 6.38 -21.04
C PRO A 18 1.49 7.30 -21.58
N HIS A 19 0.95 8.18 -20.75
CA HIS A 19 -0.07 9.17 -21.15
C HIS A 19 0.44 10.23 -22.15
N THR A 20 1.75 10.32 -22.35
CA THR A 20 2.37 11.19 -23.36
C THR A 20 2.29 10.63 -24.78
N LYS A 21 1.82 9.40 -24.93
CA LYS A 21 1.57 8.73 -26.21
C LYS A 21 0.08 8.41 -26.34
N PRO A 22 -0.44 8.31 -27.56
CA PRO A 22 -1.84 7.94 -27.78
C PRO A 22 -2.18 6.59 -27.18
N VAL A 23 -3.35 6.47 -26.53
CA VAL A 23 -3.79 5.23 -25.88
C VAL A 23 -3.82 4.04 -26.85
N HIS A 24 -4.26 4.25 -28.11
CA HIS A 24 -4.31 3.20 -29.11
C HIS A 24 -2.93 2.63 -29.48
N PHE A 25 -1.85 3.42 -29.35
CA PHE A 25 -0.49 2.92 -29.53
C PHE A 25 -0.18 1.85 -28.50
N TRP A 26 -0.49 2.10 -27.23
CA TRP A 26 -0.27 1.12 -26.15
C TRP A 26 -1.15 -0.11 -26.32
N GLN A 27 -2.41 0.09 -26.68
CA GLN A 27 -3.33 -1.01 -26.94
C GLN A 27 -2.81 -1.96 -28.03
N GLU A 28 -2.29 -1.40 -29.13
CA GLU A 28 -1.72 -2.19 -30.23
C GLU A 28 -0.43 -2.90 -29.79
N LEU A 29 0.48 -2.18 -29.11
CA LEU A 29 1.76 -2.71 -28.66
C LEU A 29 1.56 -3.87 -27.68
N ILE A 30 0.78 -3.64 -26.61
CA ILE A 30 0.54 -4.64 -25.57
C ILE A 30 -0.16 -5.87 -26.17
N ARG A 31 -1.19 -5.66 -27.00
CA ARG A 31 -1.89 -6.76 -27.67
C ARG A 31 -0.95 -7.60 -28.55
N LYS A 32 -0.07 -6.96 -29.35
CA LYS A 32 0.91 -7.66 -30.20
C LYS A 32 1.95 -8.43 -29.39
N VAL A 33 2.43 -7.84 -28.30
CA VAL A 33 3.41 -8.49 -27.42
C VAL A 33 2.78 -9.67 -26.72
N ASN A 34 1.64 -9.48 -26.04
CA ASN A 34 1.00 -10.55 -25.26
C ASN A 34 0.41 -11.67 -26.13
N ALA A 35 0.15 -11.43 -27.42
CA ALA A 35 -0.23 -12.51 -28.36
C ALA A 35 0.93 -13.52 -28.59
N LYS A 36 2.18 -13.07 -28.47
CA LYS A 36 3.38 -13.92 -28.66
C LYS A 36 4.02 -14.30 -27.33
N TYR A 37 3.97 -13.41 -26.35
CA TYR A 37 4.62 -13.53 -25.04
C TYR A 37 3.59 -13.19 -23.93
N PRO A 38 2.67 -14.11 -23.60
CA PRO A 38 1.56 -13.85 -22.68
C PRO A 38 2.02 -13.56 -21.23
N GLU A 39 3.25 -13.95 -20.88
CA GLU A 39 3.87 -13.71 -19.57
C GLU A 39 4.41 -12.29 -19.40
N VAL A 40 4.54 -11.52 -20.48
CA VAL A 40 5.09 -10.16 -20.42
C VAL A 40 4.11 -9.19 -19.80
N VAL A 41 4.58 -8.43 -18.83
CA VAL A 41 3.82 -7.48 -18.03
C VAL A 41 4.27 -6.05 -18.28
N PHE A 42 3.31 -5.15 -18.50
CA PHE A 42 3.54 -3.71 -18.62
C PHE A 42 2.96 -2.98 -17.40
N LEU A 43 3.82 -2.22 -16.72
CA LEU A 43 3.48 -1.38 -15.58
C LEU A 43 3.38 0.06 -16.05
N SER A 44 2.24 0.70 -15.81
CA SER A 44 1.99 2.10 -16.16
C SER A 44 2.43 3.02 -15.03
N GLU A 45 3.41 3.87 -15.29
CA GLU A 45 3.71 4.99 -14.41
C GLU A 45 3.15 6.26 -15.05
N ALA A 46 1.92 6.62 -14.66
CA ALA A 46 1.17 7.70 -15.29
C ALA A 46 0.40 8.52 -14.23
N PHE A 47 1.06 9.54 -13.69
CA PHE A 47 0.40 10.50 -12.80
C PHE A 47 -0.30 11.58 -13.63
N THR A 48 -1.50 11.26 -14.07
CA THR A 48 -2.32 12.06 -14.99
C THR A 48 -3.77 12.11 -14.49
N THR A 49 -4.72 12.55 -15.30
CA THR A 49 -6.13 12.56 -14.89
C THR A 49 -6.68 11.14 -14.67
N PRO A 50 -7.64 10.93 -13.78
CA PRO A 50 -8.25 9.62 -13.54
C PRO A 50 -8.75 8.96 -14.83
N ALA A 51 -9.41 9.73 -15.71
CA ALA A 51 -9.91 9.25 -16.98
C ALA A 51 -8.80 8.67 -17.87
N MET A 52 -7.63 9.30 -17.92
CA MET A 52 -6.49 8.83 -18.71
C MET A 52 -5.86 7.59 -18.05
N MET A 53 -5.69 7.56 -16.72
CA MET A 53 -5.19 6.37 -16.01
C MET A 53 -6.08 5.16 -16.26
N HIS A 54 -7.40 5.33 -16.18
CA HIS A 54 -8.37 4.26 -16.47
C HIS A 54 -8.33 3.82 -17.93
N SER A 55 -8.13 4.75 -18.86
CA SER A 55 -7.97 4.43 -20.29
C SER A 55 -6.72 3.58 -20.56
N LEU A 56 -5.60 3.87 -19.89
CA LEU A 56 -4.39 3.04 -19.95
C LEU A 56 -4.62 1.64 -19.37
N GLY A 57 -5.32 1.53 -18.24
CA GLY A 57 -5.73 0.23 -17.69
C GLY A 57 -6.56 -0.59 -18.68
N LYS A 58 -7.54 0.06 -19.34
CA LYS A 58 -8.37 -0.57 -20.39
C LYS A 58 -7.59 -0.90 -21.66
N ALA A 59 -6.50 -0.17 -21.96
CA ALA A 59 -5.62 -0.44 -23.09
C ALA A 59 -4.77 -1.71 -22.91
N GLY A 60 -4.71 -2.26 -21.68
CA GLY A 60 -4.06 -3.54 -21.39
C GLY A 60 -2.88 -3.51 -20.46
N PHE A 61 -2.55 -2.36 -19.85
CA PHE A 61 -1.54 -2.34 -18.79
C PHE A 61 -1.98 -3.23 -17.63
N GLN A 62 -1.13 -4.16 -17.23
CA GLN A 62 -1.45 -5.17 -16.21
C GLN A 62 -1.35 -4.63 -14.79
N GLN A 63 -0.63 -3.53 -14.56
CA GLN A 63 -0.56 -2.85 -13.28
C GLN A 63 -0.33 -1.35 -13.51
N SER A 64 -0.76 -0.51 -12.56
CA SER A 64 -0.56 0.93 -12.61
C SER A 64 -0.06 1.47 -11.27
N TYR A 65 0.81 2.46 -11.32
CA TYR A 65 1.05 3.38 -10.21
C TYR A 65 -0.26 4.12 -9.91
N THR A 66 -0.39 4.65 -8.70
CA THR A 66 -1.67 5.13 -8.19
C THR A 66 -1.54 6.44 -7.43
N TYR A 67 -2.66 7.12 -7.20
CA TYR A 67 -2.75 8.30 -6.34
C TYR A 67 -2.60 7.99 -4.84
N PHE A 68 -2.49 6.73 -4.44
CA PHE A 68 -2.28 6.35 -3.04
C PHE A 68 -1.16 7.16 -2.39
N THR A 69 -0.10 7.44 -3.12
CA THR A 69 1.06 8.22 -2.65
C THR A 69 0.65 9.55 -1.99
N TRP A 70 -0.42 10.19 -2.49
CA TRP A 70 -0.92 11.48 -1.99
C TRP A 70 -2.23 11.41 -1.19
N ARG A 71 -2.82 10.24 -1.04
CA ARG A 71 -4.01 10.05 -0.21
C ARG A 71 -3.57 9.80 1.23
N VAL A 72 -3.79 10.78 2.13
CA VAL A 72 -3.24 10.74 3.49
C VAL A 72 -4.30 10.74 4.59
N ASN A 73 -5.43 11.41 4.38
CA ASN A 73 -6.50 11.43 5.35
C ASN A 73 -7.50 10.28 5.16
N LYS A 74 -8.31 10.03 6.19
CA LYS A 74 -9.27 8.94 6.24
C LYS A 74 -10.24 8.95 5.05
N HIS A 75 -10.82 10.11 4.75
CA HIS A 75 -11.82 10.24 3.68
C HIS A 75 -11.21 9.89 2.32
N GLU A 76 -10.08 10.50 1.97
CA GLU A 76 -9.38 10.24 0.71
C GLU A 76 -8.95 8.77 0.55
N LEU A 77 -8.45 8.16 1.64
CA LEU A 77 -8.07 6.74 1.63
C LEU A 77 -9.28 5.82 1.42
N MET A 78 -10.41 6.15 2.06
CA MET A 78 -11.64 5.37 1.91
C MET A 78 -12.25 5.52 0.52
N GLU A 79 -12.31 6.74 -0.02
CA GLU A 79 -12.79 6.99 -1.39
C GLU A 79 -11.93 6.23 -2.40
N TYR A 80 -10.62 6.43 -2.34
CA TYR A 80 -9.71 5.81 -3.27
C TYR A 80 -9.68 4.28 -3.13
N GLY A 81 -9.73 3.77 -1.90
CA GLY A 81 -9.86 2.34 -1.65
C GLY A 81 -11.12 1.74 -2.27
N ARG A 82 -12.27 2.43 -2.20
CA ARG A 82 -13.52 1.99 -2.85
C ARG A 82 -13.41 2.05 -4.38
N GLU A 83 -12.88 3.15 -4.93
CA GLU A 83 -12.64 3.30 -6.37
C GLU A 83 -11.87 2.11 -6.93
N VAL A 84 -10.69 1.82 -6.37
CA VAL A 84 -9.81 0.76 -6.92
C VAL A 84 -10.30 -0.65 -6.63
N SER A 85 -11.02 -0.88 -5.53
CA SER A 85 -11.53 -2.21 -5.15
C SER A 85 -12.87 -2.57 -5.75
N ARG A 86 -13.66 -1.59 -6.21
CA ARG A 86 -15.01 -1.77 -6.75
C ARG A 86 -15.14 -1.22 -8.16
N ASP A 87 -15.08 0.11 -8.31
CA ASP A 87 -15.51 0.79 -9.55
C ASP A 87 -14.57 0.47 -10.72
N THR A 88 -13.27 0.42 -10.47
CA THR A 88 -12.25 0.18 -11.50
C THR A 88 -11.63 -1.21 -11.46
N ALA A 89 -11.98 -2.03 -10.48
CA ALA A 89 -11.37 -3.34 -10.23
C ALA A 89 -11.47 -4.33 -11.40
N ALA A 90 -12.35 -4.10 -12.36
CA ALA A 90 -12.49 -4.95 -13.53
C ALA A 90 -11.32 -4.82 -14.53
N PHE A 91 -10.71 -3.64 -14.60
CA PHE A 91 -9.70 -3.32 -15.63
C PHE A 91 -8.46 -2.61 -15.10
N PHE A 92 -8.43 -2.22 -13.82
CA PHE A 92 -7.34 -1.48 -13.21
C PHE A 92 -6.74 -2.28 -12.05
N ARG A 93 -5.42 -2.53 -12.08
CA ARG A 93 -4.67 -3.22 -11.03
C ARG A 93 -3.77 -2.22 -10.33
N PRO A 94 -4.17 -1.73 -9.13
CA PRO A 94 -3.39 -0.72 -8.41
C PRO A 94 -2.12 -1.31 -7.81
N ASN A 95 -1.03 -0.55 -7.87
CA ASN A 95 0.13 -0.72 -7.01
C ASN A 95 0.23 0.47 -6.06
N PHE A 96 0.22 0.23 -4.75
CA PHE A 96 0.30 1.29 -3.75
C PHE A 96 1.76 1.58 -3.42
N TRP A 97 2.29 2.64 -4.04
CA TRP A 97 3.63 3.13 -3.77
C TRP A 97 3.64 4.07 -2.57
N VAL A 98 4.44 3.76 -1.55
CA VAL A 98 4.63 4.65 -0.39
C VAL A 98 5.55 5.83 -0.73
N ASN A 99 6.50 5.62 -1.63
CA ASN A 99 7.39 6.59 -2.26
C ASN A 99 7.85 6.02 -3.62
N THR A 100 8.46 6.82 -4.48
CA THR A 100 9.08 6.36 -5.73
C THR A 100 10.48 6.96 -5.87
N PRO A 101 11.31 6.52 -6.84
CA PRO A 101 12.58 7.18 -7.11
C PRO A 101 12.46 8.68 -7.44
N ASP A 102 11.28 9.09 -7.94
CA ASP A 102 10.98 10.47 -8.34
C ASP A 102 10.17 11.26 -7.31
N ILE A 103 9.56 10.57 -6.33
CA ILE A 103 8.60 11.19 -5.43
C ILE A 103 8.91 10.86 -3.98
N LEU A 104 9.25 11.91 -3.22
CA LEU A 104 9.26 11.94 -1.76
C LEU A 104 8.03 12.69 -1.27
N PRO A 105 6.93 12.02 -0.91
CA PRO A 105 5.70 12.70 -0.49
C PRO A 105 5.91 13.59 0.73
N PHE A 106 5.20 14.72 0.79
CA PHE A 106 5.35 15.69 1.89
C PHE A 106 5.19 15.08 3.28
N HIS A 107 4.27 14.13 3.46
CA HIS A 107 4.05 13.49 4.77
C HIS A 107 5.24 12.65 5.25
N LEU A 108 6.13 12.18 4.36
CA LEU A 108 7.35 11.48 4.73
C LEU A 108 8.50 12.43 5.07
N GLN A 109 8.45 13.70 4.66
CA GLN A 109 9.55 14.66 4.83
C GLN A 109 9.81 15.03 6.29
N SER A 110 8.89 14.71 7.20
CA SER A 110 9.13 14.83 8.65
C SER A 110 10.21 13.88 9.17
N GLY A 111 10.51 12.79 8.45
CA GLY A 111 11.41 11.73 8.92
C GLY A 111 10.86 10.91 10.07
N ASN A 112 9.60 11.09 10.48
CA ASN A 112 9.01 10.38 11.60
C ASN A 112 8.80 8.89 11.28
N PRO A 113 9.49 7.96 11.98
CA PRO A 113 9.38 6.52 11.73
C PRO A 113 7.95 5.97 11.79
N ALA A 114 7.08 6.55 12.63
CA ALA A 114 5.69 6.12 12.73
C ALA A 114 4.90 6.42 11.46
N VAL A 115 5.19 7.55 10.78
CA VAL A 115 4.57 7.88 9.49
C VAL A 115 4.98 6.87 8.41
N PHE A 116 6.25 6.48 8.37
CA PHE A 116 6.71 5.40 7.47
C PHE A 116 6.01 4.07 7.79
N ALA A 117 5.92 3.71 9.07
CA ALA A 117 5.28 2.46 9.48
C ALA A 117 3.79 2.42 9.10
N LEU A 118 3.00 3.46 9.44
CA LEU A 118 1.57 3.50 9.12
C LEU A 118 1.30 3.47 7.62
N ARG A 119 2.11 4.16 6.80
CA ARG A 119 1.99 4.13 5.34
C ARG A 119 2.29 2.74 4.76
N ALA A 120 3.32 2.07 5.28
CA ALA A 120 3.64 0.68 4.90
C ALA A 120 2.50 -0.29 5.25
N VAL A 121 1.88 -0.15 6.44
CA VAL A 121 0.72 -0.97 6.83
C VAL A 121 -0.43 -0.78 5.84
N ILE A 122 -0.84 0.48 5.57
CA ILE A 122 -1.96 0.75 4.66
C ILE A 122 -1.66 0.21 3.26
N ALA A 123 -0.49 0.52 2.71
CA ALA A 123 -0.11 0.08 1.37
C ALA A 123 -0.12 -1.44 1.23
N SER A 124 0.46 -2.12 2.23
CA SER A 124 0.64 -3.58 2.20
C SER A 124 -0.62 -4.39 2.50
N THR A 125 -1.63 -3.80 3.16
CA THR A 125 -2.84 -4.52 3.57
C THR A 125 -4.09 -4.10 2.80
N MET A 126 -4.17 -2.87 2.33
CA MET A 126 -5.32 -2.38 1.55
C MET A 126 -5.26 -2.85 0.08
N SER A 127 -4.07 -2.84 -0.52
CA SER A 127 -3.84 -3.27 -1.90
C SER A 127 -3.14 -4.64 -1.98
N PRO A 128 -3.47 -5.49 -2.97
CA PRO A 128 -2.74 -6.74 -3.21
C PRO A 128 -1.32 -6.52 -3.74
N SER A 129 -1.01 -5.34 -4.24
CA SER A 129 0.31 -4.95 -4.71
C SER A 129 0.72 -3.62 -4.10
N TRP A 130 1.94 -3.56 -3.59
CA TRP A 130 2.54 -2.34 -3.05
C TRP A 130 4.02 -2.27 -3.40
N GLY A 131 4.55 -1.06 -3.41
CA GLY A 131 5.94 -0.80 -3.73
C GLY A 131 6.55 0.28 -2.84
N MET A 132 7.87 0.26 -2.77
CA MET A 132 8.67 1.29 -2.15
C MET A 132 9.98 1.48 -2.92
N TYR A 133 10.48 2.67 -2.91
CA TYR A 133 11.83 2.98 -3.36
C TYR A 133 12.83 2.73 -2.23
N ALA A 134 13.99 2.15 -2.57
CA ALA A 134 15.06 1.86 -1.64
C ALA A 134 15.48 3.10 -0.83
N GLY A 135 15.71 2.91 0.48
CA GLY A 135 15.95 4.00 1.43
C GLY A 135 14.70 4.36 2.26
N TYR A 136 13.52 3.92 1.85
CA TYR A 136 12.32 3.99 2.69
C TYR A 136 12.54 3.27 4.01
N GLU A 137 13.18 2.12 3.98
CA GLU A 137 13.53 1.32 5.15
C GLU A 137 14.49 2.03 6.10
N LEU A 138 15.22 3.03 5.62
CA LEU A 138 16.15 3.85 6.38
C LEU A 138 15.60 5.22 6.76
N TYR A 139 14.31 5.42 6.55
CA TYR A 139 13.62 6.69 6.79
C TYR A 139 14.22 7.86 6.00
N GLU A 140 14.70 7.62 4.78
CA GLU A 140 15.20 8.70 3.92
C GLU A 140 14.07 9.68 3.63
N HIS A 141 14.28 10.95 3.99
CA HIS A 141 13.21 11.96 4.02
C HIS A 141 13.64 13.36 3.59
N ILE A 142 14.87 13.51 3.11
CA ILE A 142 15.40 14.84 2.80
C ILE A 142 15.03 15.23 1.37
N PRO A 143 14.21 16.28 1.16
CA PRO A 143 13.88 16.76 -0.17
C PRO A 143 15.04 17.54 -0.80
N ILE A 144 15.03 17.63 -2.14
CA ILE A 144 16.01 18.39 -2.91
C ILE A 144 15.97 19.89 -2.56
N ALA A 145 14.79 20.41 -2.27
CA ALA A 145 14.55 21.78 -1.80
C ALA A 145 13.23 21.83 -1.04
N GLU A 146 13.03 22.89 -0.26
CA GLU A 146 11.75 23.16 0.40
C GLU A 146 10.59 23.22 -0.60
N GLY A 147 9.47 22.60 -0.27
CA GLY A 147 8.28 22.54 -1.12
C GLY A 147 8.40 21.64 -2.34
N LYS A 148 9.45 20.80 -2.44
CA LYS A 148 9.62 19.82 -3.50
C LYS A 148 9.39 18.41 -3.00
N GLU A 149 8.77 17.56 -3.82
CA GLU A 149 8.56 16.14 -3.56
C GLU A 149 9.60 15.26 -4.29
N GLU A 150 10.84 15.75 -4.43
CA GLU A 150 11.97 14.97 -4.95
C GLU A 150 13.01 14.75 -3.87
N TYR A 151 13.66 13.58 -3.88
CA TYR A 151 14.79 13.29 -3.00
C TYR A 151 16.02 14.14 -3.36
N ARG A 152 16.76 14.63 -2.33
CA ARG A 152 18.01 15.36 -2.53
C ARG A 152 19.04 14.53 -3.29
N ASP A 153 19.22 13.29 -2.89
CA ASP A 153 20.21 12.37 -3.44
C ASP A 153 19.46 11.14 -4.00
N SER A 154 18.74 11.35 -5.11
CA SER A 154 18.06 10.26 -5.83
C SER A 154 19.06 9.50 -6.69
N GLU A 155 18.77 8.22 -6.97
CA GLU A 155 19.63 7.37 -7.82
C GLU A 155 19.35 7.55 -9.32
N LYS A 156 18.89 8.74 -9.73
CA LYS A 156 18.63 9.03 -11.15
C LYS A 156 19.90 9.03 -12.01
N TYR A 157 21.02 9.48 -11.44
CA TYR A 157 22.26 9.71 -12.17
C TYR A 157 23.49 9.06 -11.55
N GLU A 158 23.41 8.64 -10.31
CA GLU A 158 24.53 8.04 -9.57
C GLU A 158 24.06 6.97 -8.60
N ILE A 159 24.96 6.06 -8.24
CA ILE A 159 24.70 5.01 -7.25
C ILE A 159 24.78 5.62 -5.85
N LYS A 160 23.74 5.43 -5.05
CA LYS A 160 23.70 5.80 -3.65
C LYS A 160 24.10 4.62 -2.77
N VAL A 161 25.19 4.76 -2.05
CA VAL A 161 25.64 3.76 -1.08
C VAL A 161 24.92 3.98 0.24
N ARG A 162 24.29 2.91 0.79
CA ARG A 162 23.56 2.93 2.05
C ARG A 162 24.20 1.96 3.05
N ASP A 163 24.35 2.38 4.30
CA ASP A 163 24.86 1.53 5.38
C ASP A 163 23.71 0.72 6.03
N TRP A 164 23.24 -0.30 5.33
CA TRP A 164 22.18 -1.20 5.81
C TRP A 164 22.55 -1.90 7.11
N ASN A 165 23.78 -2.37 7.21
CA ASN A 165 24.27 -3.10 8.39
C ASN A 165 24.40 -2.19 9.62
N GLY A 166 24.91 -0.98 9.44
CA GLY A 166 25.02 -0.01 10.51
C GLY A 166 23.66 0.45 11.01
N ALA A 167 22.70 0.69 10.12
CA ALA A 167 21.34 1.03 10.48
C ALA A 167 20.66 -0.09 11.28
N THR A 168 20.83 -1.34 10.86
CA THR A 168 20.30 -2.51 11.59
C THR A 168 20.89 -2.64 12.99
N LYS A 169 22.21 -2.51 13.14
CA LYS A 169 22.88 -2.57 14.44
C LYS A 169 22.43 -1.47 15.41
N LYS A 170 22.04 -0.32 14.88
CA LYS A 170 21.57 0.85 15.66
C LYS A 170 20.05 0.86 15.88
N ASN A 171 19.31 -0.13 15.36
CA ASN A 171 17.84 -0.14 15.32
C ASN A 171 17.24 1.10 14.62
N LEU A 172 17.92 1.63 13.62
CA LEU A 172 17.51 2.78 12.80
C LEU A 172 17.02 2.33 11.43
N THR A 173 16.19 1.27 11.41
CA THR A 173 15.65 0.73 10.17
C THR A 173 14.25 0.14 10.37
N LEU A 174 13.39 0.35 9.37
CA LEU A 174 12.05 -0.24 9.28
C LEU A 174 12.07 -1.64 8.63
N ALA A 175 13.23 -2.12 8.14
CA ALA A 175 13.32 -3.36 7.39
C ALA A 175 12.76 -4.60 8.11
N PRO A 176 12.96 -4.81 9.43
CA PRO A 176 12.32 -5.93 10.14
C PRO A 176 10.79 -5.84 10.14
N PHE A 177 10.23 -4.64 10.30
CA PHE A 177 8.79 -4.40 10.25
C PHE A 177 8.21 -4.70 8.86
N ILE A 178 8.86 -4.22 7.80
CA ILE A 178 8.49 -4.50 6.39
C ILE A 178 8.57 -6.01 6.10
N THR A 179 9.59 -6.69 6.62
CA THR A 179 9.71 -8.15 6.50
C THR A 179 8.52 -8.85 7.15
N GLY A 180 8.11 -8.40 8.34
CA GLY A 180 6.92 -8.88 9.03
C GLY A 180 5.63 -8.65 8.22
N LEU A 181 5.44 -7.45 7.69
CA LEU A 181 4.29 -7.12 6.83
C LEU A 181 4.24 -8.02 5.58
N ASN A 182 5.37 -8.23 4.91
CA ASN A 182 5.42 -9.10 3.73
C ASN A 182 5.17 -10.58 4.08
N LYS A 183 5.58 -11.04 5.27
CA LYS A 183 5.23 -12.37 5.78
C LYS A 183 3.72 -12.47 6.02
N ILE A 184 3.13 -11.51 6.75
CA ILE A 184 1.69 -11.43 7.02
C ILE A 184 0.91 -11.51 5.70
N ARG A 185 1.30 -10.75 4.67
CA ARG A 185 0.64 -10.78 3.36
C ARG A 185 0.71 -12.13 2.66
N ARG A 186 1.86 -12.80 2.71
CA ARG A 186 2.01 -14.13 2.08
C ARG A 186 1.21 -15.21 2.78
N GLU A 187 1.07 -15.11 4.09
CA GLU A 187 0.36 -16.10 4.92
C GLU A 187 -1.16 -15.87 4.97
N ASN A 188 -1.65 -14.72 4.50
CA ASN A 188 -3.07 -14.35 4.57
C ASN A 188 -3.62 -14.03 3.17
N VAL A 189 -4.31 -15.00 2.58
CA VAL A 189 -4.86 -14.89 1.21
C VAL A 189 -5.83 -13.72 1.06
N ALA A 190 -6.54 -13.34 2.11
CA ALA A 190 -7.45 -12.18 2.09
C ALA A 190 -6.71 -10.89 1.72
N LEU A 191 -5.44 -10.71 2.13
CA LEU A 191 -4.63 -9.53 1.81
C LEU A 191 -4.14 -9.52 0.35
N GLN A 192 -4.24 -10.64 -0.34
CA GLN A 192 -3.82 -10.80 -1.75
C GLN A 192 -4.96 -10.54 -2.74
N ARG A 193 -6.14 -10.18 -2.27
CA ARG A 193 -7.32 -9.87 -3.10
C ARG A 193 -7.58 -8.38 -3.14
N LEU A 194 -8.12 -7.87 -4.25
CA LEU A 194 -8.44 -6.46 -4.41
C LEU A 194 -9.89 -6.15 -4.00
N ARG A 195 -10.85 -7.01 -4.42
CA ARG A 195 -12.27 -6.72 -4.37
C ARG A 195 -12.94 -6.98 -3.03
N ASN A 196 -12.23 -7.55 -2.08
CA ASN A 196 -12.74 -7.95 -0.76
C ASN A 196 -12.51 -6.88 0.33
N LEU A 197 -12.22 -5.64 -0.05
CA LEU A 197 -12.02 -4.52 0.87
C LEU A 197 -13.36 -3.97 1.35
N HIS A 198 -13.55 -3.92 2.67
CA HIS A 198 -14.71 -3.31 3.33
C HIS A 198 -14.26 -2.36 4.43
N PHE A 199 -14.77 -1.13 4.43
CA PHE A 199 -14.46 -0.13 5.46
C PHE A 199 -15.50 -0.14 6.57
N HIS A 200 -15.05 0.04 7.80
CA HIS A 200 -15.87 0.15 9.01
C HIS A 200 -15.80 1.56 9.59
N SER A 201 -16.84 2.00 10.29
CA SER A 201 -16.86 3.31 10.93
C SER A 201 -16.03 3.33 12.20
N THR A 202 -15.46 4.48 12.49
CA THR A 202 -14.75 4.78 13.73
C THR A 202 -15.15 6.17 14.20
N ASP A 203 -15.11 6.43 15.50
CA ASP A 203 -15.50 7.73 16.08
C ASP A 203 -14.41 8.80 15.90
N SER A 204 -13.22 8.43 15.43
CA SER A 204 -12.10 9.35 15.14
C SER A 204 -11.85 9.48 13.65
N ASP A 205 -11.62 10.70 13.17
CA ASP A 205 -11.18 10.98 11.80
C ASP A 205 -9.70 10.63 11.56
N HIS A 206 -8.94 10.43 12.63
CA HIS A 206 -7.53 10.03 12.58
C HIS A 206 -7.32 8.52 12.62
N VAL A 207 -8.38 7.70 12.68
CA VAL A 207 -8.27 6.24 12.65
C VAL A 207 -9.10 5.68 11.51
N ILE A 208 -8.46 4.87 10.67
CA ILE A 208 -9.14 4.11 9.62
C ILE A 208 -9.25 2.65 10.02
N ALA A 209 -10.42 2.04 9.77
CA ALA A 209 -10.66 0.62 10.00
C ALA A 209 -11.24 -0.03 8.74
N TYR A 210 -10.72 -1.19 8.38
CA TYR A 210 -11.22 -1.98 7.26
C TYR A 210 -10.99 -3.47 7.47
N SER A 211 -11.73 -4.27 6.74
CA SER A 211 -11.58 -5.73 6.71
C SER A 211 -11.36 -6.24 5.30
N LYS A 212 -10.74 -7.42 5.23
CA LYS A 212 -10.63 -8.22 4.01
C LYS A 212 -10.91 -9.68 4.35
N ARG A 213 -11.77 -10.33 3.58
CA ARG A 213 -12.13 -11.73 3.78
C ARG A 213 -11.96 -12.53 2.49
N GLU A 214 -11.37 -13.72 2.61
CA GLU A 214 -11.31 -14.72 1.54
C GLU A 214 -11.51 -16.11 2.18
N GLY A 215 -12.69 -16.69 2.01
CA GLY A 215 -13.07 -17.91 2.71
C GLY A 215 -13.04 -17.72 4.23
N ASP A 216 -12.28 -18.58 4.90
CA ASP A 216 -12.09 -18.54 6.37
C ASP A 216 -10.95 -17.58 6.81
N ASN A 217 -10.24 -16.97 5.87
CA ASN A 217 -9.23 -15.98 6.20
C ASN A 217 -9.86 -14.58 6.28
N LEU A 218 -10.11 -14.12 7.51
CA LEU A 218 -10.68 -12.80 7.82
C LEU A 218 -9.65 -11.96 8.57
N ILE A 219 -9.24 -10.84 7.95
CA ILE A 219 -8.27 -9.89 8.49
C ILE A 219 -8.96 -8.56 8.73
N LEU A 220 -8.81 -8.05 9.94
CA LEU A 220 -9.25 -6.73 10.39
C LEU A 220 -8.03 -5.84 10.53
N VAL A 221 -8.07 -4.65 9.94
CA VAL A 221 -6.96 -3.70 10.00
C VAL A 221 -7.46 -2.39 10.57
N VAL A 222 -6.74 -1.88 11.57
CA VAL A 222 -6.99 -0.58 12.21
C VAL A 222 -5.70 0.20 12.19
N VAL A 223 -5.71 1.43 11.67
CA VAL A 223 -4.49 2.24 11.56
C VAL A 223 -4.73 3.63 12.10
N ASN A 224 -3.83 4.08 12.98
CA ASN A 224 -3.72 5.48 13.36
C ASN A 224 -3.05 6.25 12.20
N LEU A 225 -3.73 7.24 11.65
CA LEU A 225 -3.25 8.09 10.56
C LEU A 225 -2.40 9.27 11.05
N ASP A 226 -2.41 9.53 12.37
CA ASP A 226 -1.56 10.53 13.01
C ASP A 226 -0.29 9.86 13.55
N GLY A 227 0.82 10.08 12.87
CA GLY A 227 2.12 9.52 13.28
C GLY A 227 2.77 10.24 14.47
N PHE A 228 2.14 11.28 15.03
CA PHE A 228 2.71 12.11 16.09
C PHE A 228 2.01 11.94 17.44
N HIS A 229 0.71 11.62 17.43
CA HIS A 229 -0.10 11.55 18.66
C HIS A 229 -0.84 10.23 18.78
N ALA A 230 -1.03 9.81 20.03
CA ALA A 230 -1.90 8.68 20.33
C ALA A 230 -3.35 8.99 19.93
N GLN A 231 -4.01 8.03 19.30
CA GLN A 231 -5.42 8.12 18.96
C GLN A 231 -6.19 7.01 19.64
N GLU A 232 -7.33 7.40 20.22
CA GLU A 232 -8.27 6.51 20.88
C GLU A 232 -9.61 6.60 20.17
N THR A 233 -10.25 5.46 19.94
CA THR A 233 -11.52 5.43 19.23
C THR A 233 -12.28 4.14 19.48
N THR A 234 -13.60 4.18 19.31
CA THR A 234 -14.42 3.00 19.13
C THR A 234 -14.56 2.70 17.65
N ILE A 235 -14.35 1.45 17.28
CA ILE A 235 -14.61 0.92 15.95
C ILE A 235 -15.97 0.24 15.98
N HIS A 236 -16.80 0.52 14.97
CA HIS A 236 -18.11 -0.10 14.79
C HIS A 236 -18.00 -1.11 13.64
N TRP A 237 -17.80 -2.38 13.97
CA TRP A 237 -17.68 -3.44 13.00
C TRP A 237 -19.03 -3.76 12.36
N ASP A 238 -19.08 -3.76 11.04
CA ASP A 238 -20.21 -4.29 10.28
C ASP A 238 -20.19 -5.83 10.35
N MET A 239 -20.84 -6.39 11.35
CA MET A 239 -20.83 -7.84 11.61
C MET A 239 -21.39 -8.65 10.44
N TRP A 240 -22.37 -8.09 9.72
CA TRP A 240 -22.91 -8.74 8.54
C TRP A 240 -21.87 -8.82 7.42
N ALA A 241 -21.15 -7.73 7.14
CA ALA A 241 -20.08 -7.72 6.14
C ALA A 241 -18.90 -8.62 6.54
N LEU A 242 -18.63 -8.76 7.84
CA LEU A 242 -17.65 -9.71 8.37
C LEU A 242 -18.14 -11.17 8.28
N GLY A 243 -19.46 -11.42 8.16
CA GLY A 243 -20.06 -12.74 8.21
C GLY A 243 -19.94 -13.38 9.59
N LEU A 244 -20.03 -12.57 10.66
CA LEU A 244 -20.00 -13.00 12.06
C LEU A 244 -21.38 -12.82 12.67
N ASN A 245 -21.87 -13.85 13.36
CA ASN A 245 -23.20 -13.88 13.99
C ASN A 245 -23.14 -13.90 15.52
N GLN A 246 -21.97 -13.66 16.11
CA GLN A 246 -21.72 -13.71 17.55
C GLN A 246 -21.38 -12.31 18.07
N ASP A 247 -21.76 -12.02 19.32
CA ASP A 247 -21.56 -10.69 19.93
C ASP A 247 -20.08 -10.39 20.19
N ALA A 248 -19.27 -11.42 20.47
CA ALA A 248 -17.84 -11.32 20.68
C ALA A 248 -17.08 -12.36 19.85
N PHE A 249 -15.88 -12.01 19.43
CA PHE A 249 -15.02 -12.87 18.62
C PHE A 249 -13.54 -12.70 18.98
N GLU A 250 -12.81 -13.79 18.91
CA GLU A 250 -11.39 -13.81 19.21
C GLU A 250 -10.56 -13.39 17.97
N VAL A 251 -9.55 -12.57 18.23
CA VAL A 251 -8.58 -12.14 17.20
C VAL A 251 -7.16 -12.33 17.68
N VAL A 252 -6.24 -12.53 16.74
CA VAL A 252 -4.79 -12.50 16.99
C VAL A 252 -4.19 -11.37 16.16
N ASP A 253 -3.57 -10.41 16.81
CA ASP A 253 -2.81 -9.36 16.13
C ASP A 253 -1.51 -9.95 15.56
N LEU A 254 -1.38 -9.91 14.26
CA LEU A 254 -0.28 -10.51 13.53
C LEU A 254 1.03 -9.70 13.62
N LEU A 255 0.98 -8.47 14.18
CA LEU A 255 2.18 -7.65 14.39
C LEU A 255 2.95 -8.06 15.65
N ASP A 256 2.26 -8.52 16.69
CA ASP A 256 2.87 -8.86 17.99
C ASP A 256 2.39 -10.20 18.58
N ASN A 257 1.51 -10.91 17.88
CA ASN A 257 0.88 -12.17 18.29
C ASN A 257 0.02 -12.06 19.55
N THR A 258 -0.42 -10.87 19.92
CA THR A 258 -1.34 -10.67 21.06
C THR A 258 -2.76 -11.10 20.68
N SER A 259 -3.43 -11.84 21.56
CA SER A 259 -4.85 -12.20 21.40
C SER A 259 -5.75 -11.21 22.11
N TYR A 260 -6.87 -10.89 21.47
CA TYR A 260 -7.91 -10.02 22.02
C TYR A 260 -9.28 -10.66 21.82
N SER A 261 -10.21 -10.34 22.73
CA SER A 261 -11.64 -10.54 22.51
C SER A 261 -12.25 -9.22 22.07
N TRP A 262 -12.73 -9.17 20.84
CA TRP A 262 -13.38 -8.00 20.24
C TRP A 262 -14.89 -8.25 20.12
N SER A 263 -15.66 -7.16 20.01
CA SER A 263 -17.10 -7.20 19.80
C SER A 263 -17.48 -6.25 18.66
N GLN A 264 -18.78 -6.16 18.34
CA GLN A 264 -19.29 -5.23 17.34
C GLN A 264 -18.79 -3.79 17.58
N GLN A 265 -18.64 -3.38 18.84
CA GLN A 265 -18.02 -2.11 19.22
C GLN A 265 -16.72 -2.41 19.96
N THR A 266 -15.61 -2.04 19.33
CA THR A 266 -14.26 -2.33 19.87
C THR A 266 -13.52 -1.03 20.13
N TYR A 267 -13.17 -0.79 21.40
CA TYR A 267 -12.26 0.31 21.74
C TYR A 267 -10.82 -0.07 21.43
N VAL A 268 -10.09 0.87 20.82
CA VAL A 268 -8.65 0.75 20.57
C VAL A 268 -7.93 2.02 20.96
N ARG A 269 -6.66 1.85 21.37
CA ARG A 269 -5.69 2.95 21.53
C ARG A 269 -4.43 2.61 20.75
N LEU A 270 -4.07 3.46 19.80
CA LEU A 270 -2.88 3.34 18.98
C LEU A 270 -1.95 4.51 19.30
N ASP A 271 -0.75 4.22 19.82
CA ASP A 271 0.20 5.20 20.32
C ASP A 271 1.54 5.08 19.57
N PRO A 272 1.85 6.00 18.65
CA PRO A 272 3.07 5.96 17.84
C PRO A 272 4.35 6.27 18.65
N ALA A 273 4.23 6.91 19.81
CA ALA A 273 5.36 7.38 20.61
C ALA A 273 5.99 6.28 21.50
N ARG A 274 5.31 5.13 21.66
CA ARG A 274 5.87 4.02 22.46
C ARG A 274 7.06 3.40 21.75
N PRO A 275 8.08 2.89 22.49
CA PRO A 275 9.11 2.03 21.91
C PRO A 275 8.42 0.88 21.14
N HIS A 276 8.70 0.76 19.86
CA HIS A 276 7.93 -0.05 18.91
C HIS A 276 6.48 0.41 18.76
N GLY A 277 6.29 1.72 18.63
CA GLY A 277 5.01 2.40 18.63
C GLY A 277 3.95 1.68 17.82
N LYS A 278 2.85 1.33 18.47
CA LYS A 278 1.77 0.59 17.84
C LYS A 278 0.94 1.56 16.99
N VAL A 279 1.28 1.69 15.73
CA VAL A 279 0.54 2.52 14.77
C VAL A 279 -0.69 1.81 14.20
N ALA A 280 -0.76 0.47 14.35
CA ALA A 280 -1.82 -0.32 13.76
C ALA A 280 -2.09 -1.64 14.51
N HIS A 281 -3.26 -2.20 14.26
CA HIS A 281 -3.56 -3.63 14.43
C HIS A 281 -3.75 -4.27 13.04
N ILE A 282 -3.18 -5.44 12.84
CA ILE A 282 -3.50 -6.35 11.73
C ILE A 282 -3.97 -7.65 12.37
N ALA A 283 -5.27 -7.75 12.62
CA ALA A 283 -5.85 -8.79 13.45
C ALA A 283 -6.51 -9.88 12.59
N ARG A 284 -6.12 -11.13 12.79
CA ARG A 284 -6.78 -12.29 12.18
C ARG A 284 -7.86 -12.81 13.12
N VAL A 285 -9.09 -12.90 12.62
CA VAL A 285 -10.21 -13.49 13.36
C VAL A 285 -10.01 -15.01 13.45
N LYS A 286 -10.27 -15.58 14.62
CA LYS A 286 -10.37 -17.04 14.82
C LYS A 286 -11.83 -17.44 14.52
N LEU A 287 -12.05 -18.02 13.34
CA LEU A 287 -13.34 -18.56 12.90
C LEU A 287 -13.53 -19.99 13.36
#